data_7193b1dbfdc498dedd078db1cb7afd38
#
_entry.id   7193b1dbfdc498dedd078db1cb7afd38
#
_cell.length_a   1.000
_cell.length_b   1.000
_cell.length_c   1.000
_cell.angle_alpha   90.00
_cell.angle_beta   90.00
_cell.angle_gamma   90.00
#
_symmetry.space_group_name_H-M   'P 1'
#
loop_
_entity.id
_entity.type
_entity.pdbx_description
1 polymer ?
#
loop_
_entity_poly.entity_id
_entity_poly.type
_entity_poly.pdbx_seq_one_letter_code
_entity_poly.pdbx_strand_id
1 'polypeptide(L)'
;MLQVIFLLLNPTYAIKIPTKYYYDSRIHNFGNVGLGGQIHSLLAPFATTMIDNKCYNSVNIRQVILSKYNQDFYKNHEKLPKVIDLCCGTGTSTATNQLGIDTSEQMISKAILNQAKKNQLSLKPHTHTHTHTQFLIGNAENYGNPQEFDSATIMFAFHEMPNYAHHKIIKNAKKITKHETIIVDINPNYSPSKLMLSGEPYLLNYKNTIHELLTYHQFSYIEYIPNHVGLWIYSHNQEQNQINLTQLFK
;
A
#
# COMPACT_ATOMS: atom_id res chain seq x y z
N MET A 1 23.70 -31.37 2.93
CA MET A 1 22.81 -30.40 2.32
C MET A 1 22.65 -29.10 3.15
N LEU A 2 23.42 -28.92 4.19
CA LEU A 2 23.43 -27.72 5.08
C LEU A 2 24.66 -26.82 4.90
N GLN A 3 25.57 -27.11 4.00
CA GLN A 3 26.82 -26.35 3.81
C GLN A 3 26.78 -25.29 2.69
N VAL A 4 25.70 -25.17 1.93
CA VAL A 4 25.59 -24.21 0.82
C VAL A 4 25.05 -22.85 1.27
N ILE A 5 24.49 -22.74 2.48
CA ILE A 5 23.86 -21.48 2.99
C ILE A 5 24.91 -20.55 3.66
N PHE A 6 26.11 -21.04 3.99
CA PHE A 6 27.13 -20.27 4.75
C PHE A 6 28.12 -19.47 3.88
N LEU A 7 28.07 -19.57 2.56
CA LEU A 7 29.05 -18.94 1.65
C LEU A 7 28.60 -17.54 1.12
N LEU A 8 27.49 -17.02 1.59
CA LEU A 8 26.96 -15.68 1.16
C LEU A 8 27.17 -14.56 2.19
N LEU A 9 27.91 -14.81 3.27
CA LEU A 9 28.19 -13.78 4.29
C LEU A 9 29.65 -13.31 4.22
N ASN A 10 30.06 -12.77 3.08
CA ASN A 10 31.31 -12.02 3.00
C ASN A 10 30.98 -10.52 3.11
N PRO A 11 31.35 -9.80 4.18
CA PRO A 11 30.89 -8.44 4.50
C PRO A 11 31.52 -7.33 3.63
N THR A 12 32.21 -7.67 2.56
CA THR A 12 32.94 -6.69 1.71
C THR A 12 32.29 -6.38 0.36
N TYR A 13 31.15 -6.99 0.04
CA TYR A 13 30.39 -6.52 -1.13
C TYR A 13 29.47 -5.38 -0.69
N ALA A 14 29.85 -4.14 -0.96
CA ALA A 14 28.91 -3.04 -0.97
C ALA A 14 27.77 -3.42 -1.92
N ILE A 15 26.63 -3.84 -1.38
CA ILE A 15 25.45 -4.21 -2.16
C ILE A 15 25.05 -2.93 -2.89
N LYS A 16 25.33 -2.88 -4.18
CA LYS A 16 24.96 -1.76 -5.04
C LYS A 16 23.43 -1.73 -5.04
N ILE A 17 22.83 -0.73 -4.39
CA ILE A 17 21.37 -0.54 -4.42
C ILE A 17 20.96 -0.49 -5.89
N PRO A 18 20.04 -1.36 -6.36
CA PRO A 18 19.63 -1.34 -7.75
C PRO A 18 19.11 0.05 -8.11
N THR A 19 19.37 0.52 -9.32
CA THR A 19 18.88 1.83 -9.83
C THR A 19 17.36 1.95 -9.73
N LYS A 20 16.65 0.83 -9.62
CA LYS A 20 15.22 0.71 -9.40
C LYS A 20 15.00 -0.08 -8.11
N TYR A 21 14.66 0.62 -7.02
CA TYR A 21 14.48 0.04 -5.68
C TYR A 21 13.50 -1.13 -5.64
N TYR A 22 12.48 -1.13 -6.48
CA TYR A 22 11.49 -2.23 -6.53
C TYR A 22 12.04 -3.55 -7.09
N TYR A 23 13.32 -3.58 -7.53
CA TYR A 23 14.06 -4.81 -7.83
C TYR A 23 15.00 -5.22 -6.69
N ASP A 24 14.95 -4.55 -5.54
CA ASP A 24 15.80 -4.89 -4.40
C ASP A 24 15.39 -6.24 -3.83
N SER A 25 16.29 -7.23 -3.96
CA SER A 25 16.05 -8.58 -3.48
C SER A 25 16.01 -8.72 -1.96
N ARG A 26 16.35 -7.66 -1.22
CA ARG A 26 16.31 -7.65 0.25
C ARG A 26 14.89 -7.43 0.79
N ILE A 27 13.99 -6.83 0.01
CA ILE A 27 12.60 -6.60 0.42
C ILE A 27 11.97 -7.96 0.77
N HIS A 28 11.45 -8.08 1.99
CA HIS A 28 10.91 -9.31 2.57
C HIS A 28 11.84 -10.53 2.47
N ASN A 29 13.16 -10.34 2.30
CA ASN A 29 14.17 -11.38 2.03
C ASN A 29 13.99 -12.16 0.71
N PHE A 30 13.05 -11.79 -0.13
CA PHE A 30 12.75 -12.45 -1.41
C PHE A 30 12.79 -11.47 -2.59
N GLY A 31 12.57 -10.18 -2.35
CA GLY A 31 12.31 -9.18 -3.38
C GLY A 31 10.92 -9.33 -4.03
N ASN A 32 10.63 -8.46 -4.98
CA ASN A 32 9.32 -8.36 -5.63
C ASN A 32 9.30 -8.87 -7.08
N VAL A 33 10.42 -9.41 -7.59
CA VAL A 33 10.55 -9.86 -9.00
C VAL A 33 11.19 -11.23 -9.11
N GLY A 34 10.97 -11.89 -10.26
CA GLY A 34 11.53 -13.22 -10.56
C GLY A 34 11.03 -14.28 -9.59
N LEU A 35 11.90 -15.26 -9.27
CA LEU A 35 11.55 -16.37 -8.37
C LEU A 35 11.24 -15.88 -6.95
N GLY A 36 11.99 -14.90 -6.46
CA GLY A 36 11.74 -14.30 -5.14
C GLY A 36 10.37 -13.61 -5.10
N GLY A 37 10.01 -12.86 -6.12
CA GLY A 37 8.68 -12.25 -6.24
C GLY A 37 7.54 -13.27 -6.33
N GLN A 38 7.78 -14.44 -6.95
CA GLN A 38 6.80 -15.53 -6.93
C GLN A 38 6.56 -16.05 -5.49
N ILE A 39 7.64 -16.34 -4.76
CA ILE A 39 7.54 -16.79 -3.36
C ILE A 39 6.86 -15.71 -2.52
N HIS A 40 7.30 -14.46 -2.61
CA HIS A 40 6.71 -13.34 -1.88
C HIS A 40 5.22 -13.21 -2.17
N SER A 41 4.80 -13.18 -3.44
CA SER A 41 3.39 -13.04 -3.82
C SER A 41 2.50 -14.18 -3.30
N LEU A 42 3.04 -15.38 -3.12
CA LEU A 42 2.31 -16.51 -2.52
C LEU A 42 2.16 -16.34 -1.00
N LEU A 43 3.20 -15.83 -0.31
CA LEU A 43 3.22 -15.70 1.14
C LEU A 43 2.51 -14.44 1.64
N ALA A 44 2.53 -13.34 0.88
CA ALA A 44 2.01 -12.04 1.30
C ALA A 44 0.55 -12.07 1.78
N PRO A 45 -0.43 -12.70 1.09
CA PRO A 45 -1.81 -12.75 1.60
C PRO A 45 -1.94 -13.50 2.93
N PHE A 46 -1.13 -14.55 3.13
CA PHE A 46 -1.11 -15.29 4.38
C PHE A 46 -0.50 -14.46 5.52
N ALA A 47 0.64 -13.81 5.27
CA ALA A 47 1.28 -12.90 6.22
C ALA A 47 0.35 -11.76 6.62
N THR A 48 -0.33 -11.13 5.66
CA THR A 48 -1.33 -10.09 5.91
C THR A 48 -2.46 -10.60 6.81
N THR A 49 -3.05 -11.75 6.51
CA THR A 49 -4.10 -12.36 7.33
C THR A 49 -3.61 -12.66 8.75
N MET A 50 -2.38 -13.16 8.89
CA MET A 50 -1.79 -13.45 10.20
C MET A 50 -1.58 -12.16 11.02
N ILE A 51 -1.14 -11.07 10.40
CA ILE A 51 -1.00 -9.76 11.03
C ILE A 51 -2.38 -9.23 11.44
N ASP A 52 -3.37 -9.25 10.56
CA ASP A 52 -4.72 -8.79 10.85
C ASP A 52 -5.31 -9.58 12.04
N ASN A 53 -5.10 -10.90 12.10
CA ASN A 53 -5.58 -11.73 13.21
C ASN A 53 -4.88 -11.43 14.53
N LYS A 54 -3.55 -11.26 14.53
CA LYS A 54 -2.78 -11.09 15.76
C LYS A 54 -2.76 -9.67 16.29
N CYS A 55 -2.71 -8.69 15.37
CA CYS A 55 -2.48 -7.28 15.72
C CYS A 55 -3.75 -6.43 15.65
N TYR A 56 -4.76 -6.86 14.89
CA TYR A 56 -5.95 -6.07 14.63
C TYR A 56 -7.26 -6.80 14.96
N ASN A 57 -7.23 -7.78 15.87
CA ASN A 57 -8.39 -8.55 16.32
C ASN A 57 -9.20 -9.16 15.14
N SER A 58 -8.51 -9.69 14.14
CA SER A 58 -9.08 -10.23 12.90
C SER A 58 -9.82 -9.20 12.03
N VAL A 59 -9.58 -7.91 12.27
CA VAL A 59 -10.16 -6.84 11.45
C VAL A 59 -9.21 -6.53 10.29
N ASN A 60 -9.72 -6.60 9.07
CA ASN A 60 -9.01 -6.08 7.90
C ASN A 60 -9.10 -4.55 7.88
N ILE A 61 -8.13 -3.89 8.52
CA ILE A 61 -8.12 -2.43 8.67
C ILE A 61 -8.11 -1.69 7.34
N ARG A 62 -7.52 -2.28 6.29
CA ARG A 62 -7.48 -1.69 4.94
C ARG A 62 -8.89 -1.53 4.39
N GLN A 63 -9.69 -2.59 4.49
CA GLN A 63 -11.08 -2.58 4.03
C GLN A 63 -11.98 -1.69 4.91
N VAL A 64 -11.73 -1.63 6.21
CA VAL A 64 -12.46 -0.73 7.12
C VAL A 64 -12.21 0.73 6.77
N ILE A 65 -10.96 1.12 6.54
CA ILE A 65 -10.59 2.49 6.15
C ILE A 65 -11.25 2.85 4.82
N LEU A 66 -11.15 1.98 3.80
CA LEU A 66 -11.76 2.21 2.50
C LEU A 66 -13.29 2.28 2.57
N SER A 67 -13.92 1.43 3.37
CA SER A 67 -15.38 1.45 3.54
C SER A 67 -15.86 2.75 4.17
N LYS A 68 -15.19 3.20 5.23
CA LYS A 68 -15.48 4.51 5.87
C LYS A 68 -15.28 5.64 4.88
N TYR A 69 -14.16 5.67 4.16
CA TYR A 69 -13.87 6.67 3.14
C TYR A 69 -14.95 6.70 2.05
N ASN A 70 -15.31 5.55 1.46
CA ASN A 70 -16.32 5.46 0.42
C ASN A 70 -17.71 5.93 0.90
N GLN A 71 -18.07 5.63 2.15
CA GLN A 71 -19.33 6.08 2.75
C GLN A 71 -19.36 7.61 2.92
N ASP A 72 -18.26 8.20 3.39
CA ASP A 72 -18.15 9.65 3.57
C ASP A 72 -18.14 10.37 2.22
N PHE A 73 -17.37 9.86 1.27
CA PHE A 73 -17.35 10.40 -0.10
C PHE A 73 -18.75 10.36 -0.74
N TYR A 74 -19.48 9.24 -0.58
CA TYR A 74 -20.83 9.11 -1.09
C TYR A 74 -21.81 10.13 -0.47
N LYS A 75 -21.69 10.38 0.83
CA LYS A 75 -22.51 11.41 1.51
C LYS A 75 -22.28 12.81 0.95
N ASN A 76 -21.04 13.12 0.56
CA ASN A 76 -20.64 14.45 0.10
C ASN A 76 -20.84 14.65 -1.42
N HIS A 77 -20.84 13.59 -2.21
CA HIS A 77 -20.81 13.65 -3.68
C HIS A 77 -21.93 12.86 -4.36
N GLU A 78 -22.77 12.13 -3.62
CA GLU A 78 -23.88 11.28 -4.12
C GLU A 78 -23.44 10.21 -5.14
N LYS A 79 -22.14 9.88 -5.17
CA LYS A 79 -21.52 8.87 -6.03
C LYS A 79 -20.39 8.16 -5.30
N LEU A 80 -20.05 6.93 -5.73
CA LEU A 80 -18.84 6.26 -5.25
C LEU A 80 -17.59 6.89 -5.90
N PRO A 81 -16.45 6.99 -5.17
CA PRO A 81 -15.22 7.53 -5.72
C PRO A 81 -14.60 6.57 -6.74
N LYS A 82 -14.01 7.11 -7.81
CA LYS A 82 -13.07 6.40 -8.67
C LYS A 82 -11.70 6.39 -8.00
N VAL A 83 -11.33 5.28 -7.36
CA VAL A 83 -10.09 5.16 -6.57
C VAL A 83 -9.04 4.36 -7.32
N ILE A 84 -7.79 4.80 -7.23
CA ILE A 84 -6.60 4.02 -7.61
C ILE A 84 -5.83 3.59 -6.37
N ASP A 85 -5.48 2.30 -6.30
CA ASP A 85 -4.62 1.73 -5.26
C ASP A 85 -3.19 1.60 -5.81
N LEU A 86 -2.32 2.49 -5.37
CA LEU A 86 -0.92 2.56 -5.80
C LEU A 86 -0.07 1.62 -4.95
N CYS A 87 0.76 0.81 -5.59
CA CYS A 87 1.55 -0.27 -4.96
C CYS A 87 0.63 -1.32 -4.31
N CYS A 88 -0.37 -1.79 -5.05
CA CYS A 88 -1.43 -2.66 -4.53
C CYS A 88 -0.98 -4.08 -4.14
N GLY A 89 0.24 -4.48 -4.48
CA GLY A 89 0.78 -5.82 -4.23
C GLY A 89 -0.17 -6.92 -4.75
N THR A 90 -0.56 -7.83 -3.87
CA THR A 90 -1.48 -8.94 -4.18
C THR A 90 -2.98 -8.57 -4.13
N GLY A 91 -3.29 -7.27 -4.10
CA GLY A 91 -4.67 -6.75 -4.13
C GLY A 91 -5.43 -6.86 -2.81
N THR A 92 -4.74 -7.01 -1.67
CA THR A 92 -5.38 -7.10 -0.34
C THR A 92 -5.95 -5.77 0.13
N SER A 93 -5.37 -4.65 -0.31
CA SER A 93 -5.82 -3.27 -0.06
C SER A 93 -6.83 -2.75 -1.08
N THR A 94 -6.89 -3.36 -2.27
CA THR A 94 -7.77 -2.89 -3.35
C THR A 94 -9.21 -3.31 -3.10
N ALA A 95 -10.13 -2.34 -3.04
CA ALA A 95 -11.56 -2.62 -2.89
C ALA A 95 -12.22 -2.98 -4.23
N THR A 96 -13.47 -3.45 -4.16
CA THR A 96 -14.28 -3.71 -5.34
C THR A 96 -14.44 -2.44 -6.17
N ASN A 97 -14.41 -2.58 -7.51
CA ASN A 97 -14.54 -1.48 -8.48
C ASN A 97 -13.40 -0.44 -8.46
N GLN A 98 -12.23 -0.82 -7.95
CA GLN A 98 -11.04 0.02 -7.98
C GLN A 98 -10.01 -0.49 -8.98
N LEU A 99 -9.05 0.38 -9.30
CA LEU A 99 -7.86 0.03 -10.07
C LEU A 99 -6.68 -0.15 -9.11
N GLY A 100 -6.06 -1.33 -9.10
CA GLY A 100 -4.80 -1.56 -8.41
C GLY A 100 -3.63 -1.57 -9.38
N ILE A 101 -2.54 -0.91 -9.06
CA ILE A 101 -1.29 -0.97 -9.83
C ILE A 101 -0.11 -1.37 -8.96
N ASP A 102 0.80 -2.14 -9.54
CA ASP A 102 2.08 -2.50 -8.93
C ASP A 102 3.14 -2.68 -10.00
N THR A 103 4.42 -2.52 -9.65
CA THR A 103 5.54 -2.73 -10.57
C THR A 103 5.89 -4.21 -10.73
N SER A 104 5.45 -5.07 -9.82
CA SER A 104 5.71 -6.51 -9.83
C SER A 104 4.65 -7.27 -10.61
N GLU A 105 5.06 -7.90 -11.71
CA GLU A 105 4.22 -8.82 -12.49
C GLU A 105 3.69 -9.99 -11.63
N GLN A 106 4.52 -10.48 -10.69
CA GLN A 106 4.17 -11.59 -9.80
C GLN A 106 3.06 -11.18 -8.83
N MET A 107 3.15 -9.97 -8.28
CA MET A 107 2.11 -9.40 -7.41
C MET A 107 0.81 -9.20 -8.16
N ILE A 108 0.84 -8.59 -9.36
CA ILE A 108 -0.34 -8.38 -10.19
C ILE A 108 -0.99 -9.69 -10.60
N SER A 109 -0.21 -10.69 -11.05
CA SER A 109 -0.74 -12.02 -11.38
C SER A 109 -1.46 -12.66 -10.18
N LYS A 110 -0.90 -12.51 -8.97
CA LYS A 110 -1.52 -13.01 -7.74
C LYS A 110 -2.78 -12.22 -7.38
N ALA A 111 -2.80 -10.90 -7.56
CA ALA A 111 -3.97 -10.06 -7.31
C ALA A 111 -5.15 -10.47 -8.19
N ILE A 112 -4.91 -10.71 -9.49
CA ILE A 112 -5.92 -11.20 -10.44
C ILE A 112 -6.48 -12.56 -10.00
N LEU A 113 -5.62 -13.51 -9.61
CA LEU A 113 -6.05 -14.81 -9.11
C LEU A 113 -6.86 -14.72 -7.80
N ASN A 114 -6.44 -13.86 -6.87
CA ASN A 114 -7.17 -13.62 -5.63
C ASN A 114 -8.57 -13.04 -5.91
N GLN A 115 -8.67 -12.09 -6.84
CA GLN A 115 -9.95 -11.50 -7.23
C GLN A 115 -10.87 -12.53 -7.91
N ALA A 116 -10.34 -13.37 -8.81
CA ALA A 116 -11.11 -14.42 -9.46
C ALA A 116 -11.71 -15.40 -8.41
N LYS A 117 -10.93 -15.79 -7.40
CA LYS A 117 -11.41 -16.63 -6.29
C LYS A 117 -12.53 -15.97 -5.48
N LYS A 118 -12.39 -14.67 -5.14
CA LYS A 118 -13.45 -13.92 -4.45
C LYS A 118 -14.74 -13.90 -5.25
N ASN A 119 -14.65 -13.68 -6.58
CA ASN A 119 -15.81 -13.65 -7.46
C ASN A 119 -16.51 -15.02 -7.55
N GLN A 120 -15.77 -16.13 -7.55
CA GLN A 120 -16.32 -17.48 -7.55
C GLN A 120 -17.05 -17.82 -6.24
N LEU A 121 -16.55 -17.32 -5.10
CA LEU A 121 -17.14 -17.56 -3.79
C LEU A 121 -18.38 -16.69 -3.51
N SER A 122 -18.55 -15.59 -4.23
CA SER A 122 -19.74 -14.75 -4.13
C SER A 122 -20.87 -15.34 -4.99
N LEU A 123 -21.73 -16.13 -4.36
CA LEU A 123 -22.91 -16.79 -4.98
C LEU A 123 -24.03 -15.81 -5.39
N LYS A 124 -23.82 -14.52 -5.45
CA LYS A 124 -24.83 -13.54 -5.87
C LYS A 124 -24.94 -13.55 -7.41
N PRO A 125 -26.15 -13.77 -7.97
CA PRO A 125 -26.36 -13.59 -9.41
C PRO A 125 -26.01 -12.14 -9.77
N HIS A 126 -25.16 -12.01 -10.78
CA HIS A 126 -24.64 -10.74 -11.27
C HIS A 126 -25.77 -9.88 -11.83
N THR A 127 -26.14 -8.83 -11.14
CA THR A 127 -26.86 -7.70 -11.75
C THR A 127 -25.93 -7.01 -12.75
N HIS A 128 -26.44 -6.63 -13.92
CA HIS A 128 -25.71 -6.24 -15.14
C HIS A 128 -24.84 -4.95 -15.09
N THR A 129 -24.42 -4.48 -13.95
CA THR A 129 -23.50 -3.31 -13.81
C THR A 129 -22.15 -3.77 -13.26
N HIS A 130 -21.37 -4.47 -14.11
CA HIS A 130 -20.05 -4.97 -13.71
C HIS A 130 -18.97 -3.90 -13.89
N THR A 131 -18.78 -3.09 -12.87
CA THR A 131 -17.50 -2.42 -12.66
C THR A 131 -16.57 -3.43 -11.97
N HIS A 132 -15.66 -4.03 -12.73
CA HIS A 132 -14.73 -5.02 -12.19
C HIS A 132 -13.50 -4.30 -11.58
N THR A 133 -13.04 -4.79 -10.42
CA THR A 133 -11.70 -4.46 -9.92
C THR A 133 -10.68 -4.86 -10.98
N GLN A 134 -9.80 -3.94 -11.33
CA GLN A 134 -8.75 -4.15 -12.32
C GLN A 134 -7.38 -4.12 -11.65
N PHE A 135 -6.44 -4.91 -12.16
CA PHE A 135 -5.06 -4.92 -11.72
C PHE A 135 -4.14 -4.80 -12.93
N LEU A 136 -3.23 -3.82 -12.91
CA LEU A 136 -2.32 -3.52 -14.01
C LEU A 136 -0.89 -3.36 -13.52
N ILE A 137 0.07 -3.74 -14.36
CA ILE A 137 1.46 -3.39 -14.13
C ILE A 137 1.63 -1.90 -14.35
N GLY A 138 2.12 -1.19 -13.34
CA GLY A 138 2.30 0.25 -13.40
C GLY A 138 3.23 0.78 -12.31
N ASN A 139 3.92 1.87 -12.60
CA ASN A 139 4.79 2.53 -11.63
C ASN A 139 4.07 3.72 -10.99
N ALA A 140 3.86 3.65 -9.68
CA ALA A 140 3.20 4.69 -8.89
C ALA A 140 3.88 6.07 -9.00
N GLU A 141 5.17 6.13 -9.40
CA GLU A 141 5.89 7.39 -9.60
C GLU A 141 5.38 8.23 -10.79
N ASN A 142 4.69 7.61 -11.78
CA ASN A 142 4.31 8.29 -13.03
C ASN A 142 3.04 7.77 -13.71
N TYR A 143 2.31 6.84 -13.11
CA TYR A 143 1.08 6.27 -13.66
C TYR A 143 -0.07 7.31 -13.61
N GLY A 144 -0.96 7.25 -14.62
CA GLY A 144 -2.19 8.03 -14.69
C GLY A 144 -2.03 9.45 -15.22
N ASN A 145 -3.17 10.03 -15.60
CA ASN A 145 -3.27 11.41 -16.10
C ASN A 145 -3.65 12.38 -14.97
N PRO A 146 -3.39 13.68 -15.11
CA PRO A 146 -3.84 14.67 -14.12
C PRO A 146 -5.35 14.58 -13.86
N GLN A 147 -5.72 14.54 -12.57
CA GLN A 147 -7.12 14.50 -12.10
C GLN A 147 -7.97 13.36 -12.70
N GLU A 148 -7.34 12.25 -13.04
CA GLU A 148 -8.04 11.08 -13.62
C GLU A 148 -8.89 10.33 -12.59
N PHE A 149 -8.46 10.31 -11.33
CA PHE A 149 -9.11 9.61 -10.23
C PHE A 149 -9.73 10.60 -9.26
N ASP A 150 -10.79 10.18 -8.57
CA ASP A 150 -11.30 10.97 -7.45
C ASP A 150 -10.30 10.92 -6.28
N SER A 151 -9.74 9.74 -6.00
CA SER A 151 -8.76 9.56 -4.90
C SER A 151 -7.73 8.47 -5.19
N ALA A 152 -6.63 8.50 -4.45
CA ALA A 152 -5.59 7.48 -4.46
C ALA A 152 -5.36 6.91 -3.06
N THR A 153 -5.09 5.61 -2.98
CA THR A 153 -4.63 4.94 -1.76
C THR A 153 -3.22 4.39 -1.93
N ILE A 154 -2.43 4.39 -0.85
CA ILE A 154 -1.12 3.76 -0.75
C ILE A 154 -1.11 3.08 0.62
N MET A 155 -1.13 1.74 0.65
CA MET A 155 -1.30 1.02 1.90
C MET A 155 -0.17 0.02 2.14
N PHE A 156 0.60 0.23 3.21
CA PHE A 156 1.70 -0.63 3.65
C PHE A 156 2.75 -0.85 2.56
N ALA A 157 3.19 0.23 1.91
CA ALA A 157 4.15 0.19 0.82
C ALA A 157 5.35 1.14 1.03
N PHE A 158 5.18 2.25 1.72
CA PHE A 158 6.24 3.25 1.86
C PHE A 158 7.42 2.75 2.70
N HIS A 159 7.16 1.91 3.70
CA HIS A 159 8.25 1.32 4.50
C HIS A 159 9.16 0.37 3.72
N GLU A 160 8.73 -0.09 2.54
CA GLU A 160 9.49 -0.95 1.64
C GLU A 160 10.33 -0.18 0.61
N MET A 161 10.32 1.16 0.63
CA MET A 161 10.98 1.95 -0.41
C MET A 161 11.80 3.13 0.15
N PRO A 162 12.81 3.62 -0.61
CA PRO A 162 13.65 4.73 -0.19
C PRO A 162 12.94 6.08 -0.30
N ASN A 163 13.38 7.07 0.48
CA ASN A 163 12.76 8.41 0.57
C ASN A 163 12.57 9.11 -0.77
N TYR A 164 13.51 8.98 -1.71
CA TYR A 164 13.37 9.62 -3.01
C TYR A 164 12.17 9.09 -3.82
N ALA A 165 11.78 7.83 -3.59
CA ALA A 165 10.60 7.24 -4.20
C ALA A 165 9.32 7.81 -3.58
N HIS A 166 9.30 8.00 -2.25
CA HIS A 166 8.16 8.62 -1.56
C HIS A 166 7.80 9.97 -2.17
N HIS A 167 8.78 10.88 -2.35
CA HIS A 167 8.56 12.18 -2.96
C HIS A 167 7.92 12.10 -4.35
N LYS A 168 8.38 11.17 -5.19
CA LYS A 168 7.87 11.02 -6.56
C LYS A 168 6.45 10.47 -6.55
N ILE A 169 6.18 9.45 -5.73
CA ILE A 169 4.86 8.83 -5.62
C ILE A 169 3.85 9.83 -5.05
N ILE A 170 4.20 10.59 -4.00
CA ILE A 170 3.33 11.62 -3.43
C ILE A 170 2.99 12.69 -4.47
N LYS A 171 4.00 13.20 -5.20
CA LYS A 171 3.77 14.18 -6.27
C LYS A 171 2.83 13.64 -7.35
N ASN A 172 3.05 12.39 -7.77
CA ASN A 172 2.19 11.78 -8.77
C ASN A 172 0.78 11.54 -8.24
N ALA A 173 0.62 10.97 -7.03
CA ALA A 173 -0.67 10.72 -6.41
C ALA A 173 -1.51 12.01 -6.32
N LYS A 174 -0.90 13.11 -5.84
CA LYS A 174 -1.55 14.43 -5.80
C LYS A 174 -1.91 14.95 -7.18
N LYS A 175 -1.08 14.74 -8.21
CA LYS A 175 -1.35 15.16 -9.59
C LYS A 175 -2.56 14.43 -10.20
N ILE A 176 -2.67 13.12 -9.96
CA ILE A 176 -3.68 12.28 -10.62
C ILE A 176 -5.03 12.26 -9.90
N THR A 177 -5.10 12.79 -8.68
CA THR A 177 -6.34 12.84 -7.87
C THR A 177 -7.02 14.22 -7.93
N LYS A 178 -8.35 14.21 -7.77
CA LYS A 178 -9.18 15.42 -7.65
C LYS A 178 -9.42 15.81 -6.21
N HIS A 179 -9.55 14.82 -5.32
CA HIS A 179 -9.98 15.05 -3.94
C HIS A 179 -8.90 14.64 -2.94
N GLU A 180 -8.67 13.35 -2.69
CA GLU A 180 -7.80 12.89 -1.61
C GLU A 180 -6.70 11.95 -2.06
N THR A 181 -5.61 11.97 -1.31
CA THR A 181 -4.60 10.91 -1.28
C THR A 181 -4.50 10.36 0.14
N ILE A 182 -4.71 9.06 0.30
CA ILE A 182 -4.76 8.37 1.60
C ILE A 182 -3.55 7.43 1.68
N ILE A 183 -2.73 7.60 2.71
CA ILE A 183 -1.58 6.74 3.00
C ILE A 183 -1.83 6.04 4.32
N VAL A 184 -1.75 4.71 4.32
CA VAL A 184 -1.83 3.88 5.52
C VAL A 184 -0.54 3.09 5.62
N ASP A 185 0.21 3.25 6.69
CA ASP A 185 1.47 2.53 6.83
C ASP A 185 1.87 2.38 8.30
N ILE A 186 3.00 1.73 8.53
CA ILE A 186 3.58 1.52 9.86
C ILE A 186 3.75 2.87 10.55
N ASN A 187 3.28 2.94 11.81
CA ASN A 187 3.47 4.13 12.63
C ASN A 187 4.98 4.42 12.82
N PRO A 188 5.46 5.67 12.69
CA PRO A 188 6.86 6.02 12.95
C PRO A 188 7.36 5.57 14.32
N ASN A 189 6.49 5.51 15.34
CA ASN A 189 6.83 5.08 16.69
C ASN A 189 6.83 3.55 16.88
N TYR A 190 6.45 2.78 15.86
CA TYR A 190 6.46 1.31 15.93
C TYR A 190 7.85 0.76 16.25
N SER A 191 7.92 -0.23 17.12
CA SER A 191 9.17 -0.92 17.49
C SER A 191 9.31 -2.24 16.71
N PRO A 192 10.04 -2.26 15.58
CA PRO A 192 10.16 -3.45 14.76
C PRO A 192 11.03 -4.52 15.42
N SER A 193 10.69 -5.79 15.22
CA SER A 193 11.51 -6.92 15.63
C SER A 193 12.79 -7.02 14.77
N LYS A 194 13.81 -7.72 15.28
CA LYS A 194 15.03 -8.01 14.49
C LYS A 194 14.72 -8.77 13.19
N LEU A 195 13.75 -9.66 13.22
CA LEU A 195 13.31 -10.41 12.04
C LEU A 195 12.70 -9.47 10.99
N MET A 196 11.85 -8.55 11.40
CA MET A 196 11.28 -7.56 10.49
C MET A 196 12.37 -6.68 9.88
N LEU A 197 13.30 -6.18 10.69
CA LEU A 197 14.41 -5.36 10.20
C LEU A 197 15.31 -6.08 9.18
N SER A 198 15.42 -7.40 9.25
CA SER A 198 16.21 -8.17 8.28
C SER A 198 15.56 -8.25 6.90
N GLY A 199 14.24 -8.12 6.82
CA GLY A 199 13.47 -8.17 5.57
C GLY A 199 13.01 -6.81 5.06
N GLU A 200 13.24 -5.72 5.81
CA GLU A 200 12.75 -4.38 5.47
C GLU A 200 13.91 -3.38 5.41
N PRO A 201 14.65 -3.35 4.31
CA PRO A 201 15.90 -2.59 4.21
C PRO A 201 15.70 -1.07 4.32
N TYR A 202 14.52 -0.56 4.09
CA TYR A 202 14.20 0.86 4.11
C TYR A 202 13.44 1.30 5.37
N LEU A 203 12.97 0.37 6.20
CA LEU A 203 12.07 0.63 7.33
C LEU A 203 12.63 1.64 8.34
N LEU A 204 13.90 1.55 8.71
CA LEU A 204 14.49 2.50 9.67
C LEU A 204 14.56 3.91 9.10
N ASN A 205 14.92 4.05 7.83
CA ASN A 205 14.94 5.34 7.16
C ASN A 205 13.51 5.91 7.03
N TYR A 206 12.55 5.10 6.60
CA TYR A 206 11.14 5.45 6.57
C TYR A 206 10.67 6.00 7.93
N LYS A 207 10.85 5.26 9.03
CA LYS A 207 10.40 5.67 10.36
C LYS A 207 10.95 7.03 10.79
N ASN A 208 12.20 7.31 10.46
CA ASN A 208 12.87 8.54 10.86
C ASN A 208 12.45 9.77 10.04
N THR A 209 11.89 9.58 8.85
CA THR A 209 11.70 10.67 7.89
C THR A 209 10.27 10.85 7.41
N ILE A 210 9.42 9.80 7.51
CA ILE A 210 8.09 9.83 6.87
C ILE A 210 7.16 10.90 7.43
N HIS A 211 7.20 11.12 8.74
CA HIS A 211 6.33 12.11 9.37
C HIS A 211 6.65 13.54 8.89
N GLU A 212 7.92 13.92 8.89
CA GLU A 212 8.37 15.21 8.38
C GLU A 212 8.07 15.37 6.90
N LEU A 213 8.35 14.33 6.10
CA LEU A 213 8.07 14.30 4.67
C LEU A 213 6.59 14.54 4.36
N LEU A 214 5.69 13.81 5.02
CA LEU A 214 4.26 13.93 4.76
C LEU A 214 3.69 15.26 5.28
N THR A 215 4.22 15.77 6.40
CA THR A 215 3.91 17.12 6.90
C THR A 215 4.31 18.19 5.87
N TYR A 216 5.54 18.10 5.32
CA TYR A 216 6.00 18.98 4.24
C TYR A 216 5.07 18.93 3.01
N HIS A 217 4.53 17.76 2.69
CA HIS A 217 3.54 17.57 1.64
C HIS A 217 2.09 17.85 2.07
N GLN A 218 1.88 18.47 3.24
CA GLN A 218 0.58 18.92 3.75
C GLN A 218 -0.43 17.78 4.01
N PHE A 219 0.05 16.60 4.38
CA PHE A 219 -0.81 15.53 4.88
C PHE A 219 -1.16 15.77 6.36
N SER A 220 -2.42 15.57 6.71
CA SER A 220 -2.87 15.45 8.10
C SER A 220 -2.59 14.04 8.61
N TYR A 221 -2.16 13.92 9.87
CA TYR A 221 -1.81 12.64 10.49
C TYR A 221 -2.83 12.22 11.54
N ILE A 222 -3.16 10.94 11.53
CA ILE A 222 -3.97 10.26 12.56
C ILE A 222 -3.23 9.00 12.99
N GLU A 223 -3.00 8.83 14.27
CA GLU A 223 -2.54 7.55 14.81
C GLU A 223 -3.72 6.58 14.84
N TYR A 224 -3.86 5.76 13.78
CA TYR A 224 -5.03 4.91 13.58
C TYR A 224 -5.06 3.72 14.53
N ILE A 225 -3.92 3.07 14.71
CA ILE A 225 -3.70 2.08 15.77
C ILE A 225 -2.47 2.54 16.58
N PRO A 226 -2.63 2.78 17.88
CA PRO A 226 -1.56 3.31 18.71
C PRO A 226 -0.24 2.55 18.56
N ASN A 227 0.83 3.26 18.28
CA ASN A 227 2.20 2.76 18.07
C ASN A 227 2.33 1.70 16.95
N HIS A 228 1.30 1.45 16.12
CA HIS A 228 1.34 0.40 15.12
C HIS A 228 1.01 0.88 13.71
N VAL A 229 -0.08 1.61 13.52
CA VAL A 229 -0.53 2.08 12.20
C VAL A 229 -0.78 3.57 12.21
N GLY A 230 -0.15 4.26 11.27
CA GLY A 230 -0.41 5.64 10.94
C GLY A 230 -1.31 5.75 9.70
N LEU A 231 -2.15 6.76 9.71
CA LEU A 231 -3.00 7.18 8.61
C LEU A 231 -2.68 8.63 8.28
N TRP A 232 -2.34 8.90 7.03
CA TRP A 232 -2.09 10.26 6.54
C TRP A 232 -3.04 10.56 5.39
N ILE A 233 -3.63 11.73 5.40
CA ILE A 233 -4.60 12.15 4.40
C ILE A 233 -4.22 13.53 3.89
N TYR A 234 -4.08 13.63 2.58
CA TYR A 234 -4.00 14.89 1.86
C TYR A 234 -5.32 15.13 1.15
N SER A 235 -5.82 16.36 1.20
CA SER A 235 -6.97 16.79 0.42
C SER A 235 -6.64 18.05 -0.39
N HIS A 236 -7.13 18.10 -1.62
CA HIS A 236 -7.03 19.29 -2.46
C HIS A 236 -7.86 20.46 -1.91
N ASN A 237 -8.90 20.19 -1.13
CA ASN A 237 -9.78 21.19 -0.52
C ASN A 237 -9.49 21.30 0.98
N GLN A 238 -8.45 22.05 1.35
CA GLN A 238 -7.90 22.07 2.71
C GLN A 238 -8.84 22.68 3.76
N GLU A 239 -9.71 23.63 3.39
CA GLU A 239 -10.56 24.35 4.36
C GLU A 239 -11.69 23.49 4.95
N GLN A 240 -12.21 22.52 4.20
CA GLN A 240 -13.32 21.66 4.63
C GLN A 240 -12.91 20.36 5.33
N ASN A 241 -11.66 19.92 5.17
CA ASN A 241 -11.29 18.55 5.43
C ASN A 241 -10.56 18.27 6.75
N GLN A 242 -9.92 19.24 7.38
CA GLN A 242 -9.25 18.99 8.68
C GLN A 242 -10.24 18.59 9.79
N ILE A 243 -11.48 19.09 9.73
CA ILE A 243 -12.51 18.81 10.75
C ILE A 243 -13.20 17.46 10.48
N ASN A 244 -13.54 17.16 9.22
CA ASN A 244 -14.32 15.98 8.87
C ASN A 244 -13.52 14.68 8.94
N LEU A 245 -12.26 14.68 8.48
CA LEU A 245 -11.44 13.47 8.44
C LEU A 245 -10.99 13.01 9.82
N THR A 246 -10.71 13.94 10.73
CA THR A 246 -10.39 13.60 12.13
C THR A 246 -11.60 12.98 12.84
N GLN A 247 -12.82 13.36 12.48
CA GLN A 247 -14.05 12.77 13.02
C GLN A 247 -14.38 11.41 12.38
N LEU A 248 -14.02 11.22 11.11
CA LEU A 248 -14.32 9.99 10.38
C LEU A 248 -13.57 8.77 10.96
N PHE A 249 -12.35 8.99 11.48
CA PHE A 249 -11.47 7.90 11.93
C PHE A 249 -11.26 7.84 13.45
N LYS A 250 -11.93 8.70 14.21
CA LYS A 250 -12.11 8.54 15.67
C LYS A 250 -13.26 7.58 15.96
#